data_bdf844b6e41d923f0c82bd94e875691f
#
_entry.id   bdf844b6e41d923f0c82bd94e875691f
#
_cell.length_a   1.000
_cell.length_b   1.000
_cell.length_c   1.000
_cell.angle_alpha   90.00
_cell.angle_beta   90.00
_cell.angle_gamma   90.00
#
_symmetry.space_group_name_H-M   'P 1'
#
loop_
_entity.id
_entity.type
_entity.pdbx_description
1 polymer ?
#
loop_
_entity_poly.entity_id
_entity_poly.type
_entity_poly.pdbx_seq_one_letter_code
_entity_poly.pdbx_strand_id
1 'polypeptide(L)'
;MKKIILFLFSLVIISAQKISLVGTVIDSESKEPLVGANVVIQSDRLSTGSASNFEGTYRINDLNPNTYNIKVTYIGYENFESTISLEEQIGGEFTYNIELDISAIQLQEYVVTASRGRREKITDAPAAISVISELKIRSASNPNLGDYFKNIKGVDFTSSGLDSYNISARGFNSSFSSRLLTLTDGRMANVPSLRLIAYNVIPLTSDDVSQIEVVLGPSSALYGPNAHAGVVNIITKRPSESLGTTIGYTTGDRSFNKAQVRHAGQITNKLSYKMSFVNFSANDWEYIEDDEKKAHFAP
;
A
#
# COMPACT_ATOMS: atom_id res chain seq x y z
N MET A 1 55.00 63.35 6.23
CA MET A 1 53.59 63.18 6.76
C MET A 1 52.84 62.27 5.77
N LYS A 2 52.73 60.97 6.08
CA LYS A 2 52.02 59.96 5.23
C LYS A 2 50.55 59.88 5.74
N LYS A 3 49.64 60.26 4.85
CA LYS A 3 48.18 60.07 5.13
C LYS A 3 47.80 58.63 4.87
N ILE A 4 47.47 57.88 5.91
CA ILE A 4 46.89 56.55 5.83
C ILE A 4 45.39 56.74 5.55
N ILE A 5 44.92 56.37 4.36
CA ILE A 5 43.52 56.30 4.00
C ILE A 5 43.03 54.91 4.47
N LEU A 6 42.23 54.91 5.54
CA LEU A 6 41.56 53.70 6.05
C LEU A 6 40.31 53.45 5.19
N PHE A 7 40.37 52.44 4.32
CA PHE A 7 39.27 51.99 3.49
C PHE A 7 38.37 51.05 4.35
N LEU A 8 37.31 51.61 4.90
CA LEU A 8 36.28 50.82 5.61
C LEU A 8 35.48 50.03 4.56
N PHE A 9 35.80 48.75 4.40
CA PHE A 9 35.01 47.80 3.61
C PHE A 9 33.79 47.40 4.42
N SER A 10 32.65 48.08 4.19
CA SER A 10 31.38 47.73 4.76
C SER A 10 30.90 46.39 4.16
N LEU A 11 31.10 45.30 4.88
CA LEU A 11 30.58 44.00 4.52
C LEU A 11 29.06 44.02 4.76
N VAL A 12 28.27 44.26 3.71
CA VAL A 12 26.82 44.09 3.76
C VAL A 12 26.52 42.58 3.80
N ILE A 13 26.26 42.04 4.98
CA ILE A 13 25.73 40.71 5.14
C ILE A 13 24.29 40.76 4.64
N ILE A 14 24.07 40.37 3.39
CA ILE A 14 22.73 40.11 2.85
C ILE A 14 22.25 38.81 3.55
N SER A 15 21.56 38.96 4.66
CA SER A 15 20.83 37.86 5.27
C SER A 15 19.70 37.53 4.32
N ALA A 16 19.77 36.37 3.66
CA ALA A 16 18.66 35.86 2.86
C ALA A 16 17.46 35.69 3.78
N GLN A 17 16.47 36.56 3.64
CA GLN A 17 15.24 36.46 4.42
C GLN A 17 14.49 35.20 4.00
N LYS A 18 14.20 34.35 4.99
CA LYS A 18 13.45 33.13 4.78
C LYS A 18 11.97 33.40 4.58
N ILE A 19 11.37 32.62 3.72
CA ILE A 19 9.94 32.70 3.39
C ILE A 19 9.22 31.55 4.08
N SER A 20 8.03 31.81 4.59
CA SER A 20 7.11 30.80 5.09
C SER A 20 5.93 30.68 4.12
N LEU A 21 5.76 29.50 3.52
CA LEU A 21 4.56 29.19 2.74
C LEU A 21 3.46 28.75 3.69
N VAL A 22 2.34 29.44 3.67
CA VAL A 22 1.17 29.16 4.50
C VAL A 22 -0.08 29.10 3.63
N GLY A 23 -1.10 28.39 4.08
CA GLY A 23 -2.35 28.31 3.35
C GLY A 23 -3.32 27.33 3.98
N THR A 24 -4.47 27.17 3.36
CA THR A 24 -5.49 26.21 3.75
C THR A 24 -5.70 25.20 2.64
N VAL A 25 -6.01 23.97 3.02
CA VAL A 25 -6.46 22.90 2.12
C VAL A 25 -7.91 22.62 2.47
N ILE A 26 -8.80 22.82 1.52
CA ILE A 26 -10.25 22.65 1.70
C ILE A 26 -10.84 21.80 0.58
N ASP A 27 -12.00 21.22 0.85
CA ASP A 27 -12.84 20.58 -0.16
C ASP A 27 -13.41 21.61 -1.12
N SER A 28 -13.37 21.35 -2.42
CA SER A 28 -13.83 22.32 -3.45
C SER A 28 -15.33 22.56 -3.44
N GLU A 29 -16.15 21.58 -3.03
CA GLU A 29 -17.60 21.65 -3.02
C GLU A 29 -18.15 22.09 -1.66
N SER A 30 -17.78 21.36 -0.58
CA SER A 30 -18.31 21.63 0.76
C SER A 30 -17.63 22.79 1.45
N LYS A 31 -16.44 23.19 0.98
CA LYS A 31 -15.55 24.21 1.62
C LYS A 31 -15.10 23.81 3.03
N GLU A 32 -15.25 22.56 3.42
CA GLU A 32 -14.79 22.05 4.70
C GLU A 32 -13.26 21.85 4.70
N PRO A 33 -12.59 22.10 5.84
CA PRO A 33 -11.14 21.92 5.95
C PRO A 33 -10.74 20.45 5.88
N LEU A 34 -9.72 20.15 5.08
CA LEU A 34 -9.16 18.81 4.94
C LEU A 34 -8.01 18.60 5.92
N VAL A 35 -8.27 17.86 6.98
CA VAL A 35 -7.34 17.59 8.09
C VAL A 35 -6.36 16.48 7.70
N GLY A 36 -5.05 16.74 7.80
CA GLY A 36 -4.02 15.75 7.47
C GLY A 36 -3.72 15.64 5.98
N ALA A 37 -4.17 16.61 5.15
CA ALA A 37 -3.73 16.69 3.76
C ALA A 37 -2.22 16.90 3.69
N ASN A 38 -1.53 16.09 2.92
CA ASN A 38 -0.08 16.14 2.80
C ASN A 38 0.33 17.13 1.70
N VAL A 39 0.95 18.23 2.10
CA VAL A 39 1.45 19.29 1.23
C VAL A 39 2.97 19.14 1.09
N VAL A 40 3.45 18.87 -0.09
CA VAL A 40 4.88 18.71 -0.40
C VAL A 40 5.28 19.75 -1.44
N ILE A 41 6.40 20.40 -1.22
CA ILE A 41 7.03 21.29 -2.21
C ILE A 41 8.39 20.73 -2.60
N GLN A 42 8.72 20.88 -3.86
CA GLN A 42 9.95 20.35 -4.43
C GLN A 42 10.58 21.36 -5.39
N SER A 43 11.91 21.49 -5.30
CA SER A 43 12.76 22.15 -6.26
C SER A 43 13.97 21.27 -6.56
N ASP A 44 14.87 21.70 -7.43
CA ASP A 44 16.08 20.93 -7.81
C ASP A 44 16.95 20.50 -6.61
N ARG A 45 16.87 21.23 -5.49
CA ARG A 45 17.76 21.05 -4.33
C ARG A 45 17.03 20.84 -3.00
N LEU A 46 15.71 20.93 -2.98
CA LEU A 46 14.93 20.86 -1.76
C LEU A 46 13.63 20.07 -2.00
N SER A 47 13.36 19.13 -1.13
CA SER A 47 12.03 18.51 -1.00
C SER A 47 11.64 18.56 0.46
N THR A 48 10.55 19.25 0.77
CA THR A 48 10.03 19.39 2.13
C THR A 48 8.51 19.48 2.10
N GLY A 49 7.84 19.30 3.25
CA GLY A 49 6.39 19.31 3.30
C GLY A 49 5.84 19.46 4.71
N SER A 50 4.53 19.60 4.79
CA SER A 50 3.76 19.68 6.02
C SER A 50 2.39 19.04 5.83
N ALA A 51 1.80 18.51 6.88
CA ALA A 51 0.40 18.11 6.90
C ALA A 51 -0.49 19.27 7.38
N SER A 52 -1.71 19.37 6.85
CA SER A 52 -2.69 20.34 7.31
C SER A 52 -3.21 19.96 8.72
N ASN A 53 -3.47 20.98 9.54
CA ASN A 53 -4.01 20.83 10.90
C ASN A 53 -5.54 20.68 10.91
N PHE A 54 -6.16 20.71 12.08
CA PHE A 54 -7.62 20.60 12.26
C PHE A 54 -8.45 21.70 11.58
N GLU A 55 -7.82 22.83 11.27
CA GLU A 55 -8.44 23.95 10.53
C GLU A 55 -8.12 23.88 9.02
N GLY A 56 -7.50 22.79 8.56
CA GLY A 56 -7.02 22.65 7.18
C GLY A 56 -5.78 23.50 6.87
N THR A 57 -5.21 24.19 7.85
CA THR A 57 -4.08 25.10 7.64
C THR A 57 -2.76 24.32 7.59
N TYR A 58 -1.90 24.67 6.64
CA TYR A 58 -0.55 24.15 6.55
C TYR A 58 0.49 25.26 6.61
N ARG A 59 1.72 24.92 7.02
CA ARG A 59 2.85 25.84 7.08
C ARG A 59 4.15 25.11 6.75
N ILE A 60 4.91 25.67 5.81
CA ILE A 60 6.25 25.22 5.45
C ILE A 60 7.21 26.41 5.59
N ASN A 61 8.15 26.29 6.52
CA ASN A 61 9.09 27.36 6.87
C ASN A 61 10.43 27.23 6.15
N ASP A 62 11.27 28.24 6.30
CA ASP A 62 12.68 28.26 5.90
C ASP A 62 12.95 28.12 4.40
N LEU A 63 12.00 28.57 3.56
CA LEU A 63 12.14 28.56 2.12
C LEU A 63 13.02 29.68 1.62
N ASN A 64 13.80 29.42 0.58
CA ASN A 64 14.53 30.43 -0.16
C ASN A 64 13.69 30.96 -1.33
N PRO A 65 13.94 32.20 -1.80
CA PRO A 65 13.40 32.65 -3.07
C PRO A 65 13.76 31.67 -4.19
N ASN A 66 12.77 31.02 -4.77
CA ASN A 66 12.90 30.04 -5.87
C ASN A 66 11.53 29.69 -6.45
N THR A 67 11.51 28.98 -7.56
CA THR A 67 10.33 28.33 -8.09
C THR A 67 10.22 26.91 -7.51
N TYR A 68 9.04 26.56 -7.01
CA TYR A 68 8.72 25.27 -6.40
C TYR A 68 7.54 24.60 -7.07
N ASN A 69 7.63 23.30 -7.26
CA ASN A 69 6.48 22.47 -7.58
C ASN A 69 5.81 22.07 -6.27
N ILE A 70 4.53 22.43 -6.12
CA ILE A 70 3.70 22.03 -5.00
C ILE A 70 2.82 20.86 -5.40
N LYS A 71 2.81 19.83 -4.56
CA LYS A 71 1.96 18.66 -4.70
C LYS A 71 1.18 18.46 -3.41
N VAL A 72 -0.14 18.33 -3.55
CA VAL A 72 -1.02 18.04 -2.41
C VAL A 72 -1.76 16.75 -2.65
N THR A 73 -1.77 15.90 -1.63
CA THR A 73 -2.44 14.60 -1.67
C THR A 73 -3.30 14.42 -0.42
N TYR A 74 -4.53 13.94 -0.62
CA TYR A 74 -5.43 13.57 0.44
C TYR A 74 -6.27 12.36 0.03
N ILE A 75 -6.59 11.49 0.99
CA ILE A 75 -7.32 10.26 0.70
C ILE A 75 -8.74 10.59 0.24
N GLY A 76 -9.12 10.09 -0.93
CA GLY A 76 -10.44 10.34 -1.52
C GLY A 76 -10.53 11.60 -2.38
N TYR A 77 -9.41 12.29 -2.60
CA TYR A 77 -9.35 13.51 -3.42
C TYR A 77 -8.36 13.36 -4.59
N GLU A 78 -8.56 14.13 -5.65
CA GLU A 78 -7.63 14.19 -6.75
C GLU A 78 -6.30 14.84 -6.30
N ASN A 79 -5.19 14.34 -6.84
CA ASN A 79 -3.90 14.93 -6.55
C ASN A 79 -3.83 16.33 -7.18
N PHE A 80 -3.54 17.33 -6.36
CA PHE A 80 -3.29 18.68 -6.83
C PHE A 80 -1.79 18.87 -7.09
N GLU A 81 -1.45 19.38 -8.26
CA GLU A 81 -0.08 19.73 -8.62
C GLU A 81 -0.06 21.11 -9.28
N SER A 82 0.83 21.98 -8.81
CA SER A 82 0.99 23.33 -9.35
C SER A 82 2.43 23.80 -9.18
N THR A 83 2.79 24.87 -9.88
CA THR A 83 4.09 25.53 -9.73
C THR A 83 3.88 26.90 -9.13
N ILE A 84 4.61 27.18 -8.04
CA ILE A 84 4.60 28.48 -7.35
C ILE A 84 5.97 29.13 -7.47
N SER A 85 5.99 30.43 -7.78
CA SER A 85 7.22 31.23 -7.80
C SER A 85 7.30 32.11 -6.57
N LEU A 86 8.36 31.92 -5.80
CA LEU A 86 8.73 32.74 -4.65
C LEU A 86 9.98 33.61 -4.93
N GLU A 87 10.36 33.78 -6.20
CA GLU A 87 11.60 34.46 -6.60
C GLU A 87 11.59 35.96 -6.26
N GLU A 88 10.43 36.59 -6.34
CA GLU A 88 10.27 38.00 -6.04
C GLU A 88 9.96 38.31 -4.57
N GLN A 89 9.79 37.25 -3.74
CA GLN A 89 9.44 37.39 -2.33
C GLN A 89 10.69 37.70 -1.48
N ILE A 90 10.66 38.84 -0.81
CA ILE A 90 11.74 39.27 0.10
C ILE A 90 11.33 38.92 1.55
N GLY A 91 11.39 37.60 1.88
CA GLY A 91 11.01 37.11 3.22
C GLY A 91 9.52 37.23 3.53
N GLY A 92 9.15 36.84 4.75
CA GLY A 92 7.77 36.91 5.23
C GLY A 92 6.92 35.68 4.89
N GLU A 93 5.60 35.88 4.90
CA GLU A 93 4.64 34.81 4.63
C GLU A 93 4.07 34.95 3.22
N PHE A 94 4.08 33.85 2.48
CA PHE A 94 3.39 33.71 1.20
C PHE A 94 2.20 32.79 1.38
N THR A 95 0.99 33.30 1.11
CA THR A 95 -0.25 32.55 1.30
C THR A 95 -0.66 31.89 -0.02
N TYR A 96 -0.87 30.56 0.03
CA TYR A 96 -1.36 29.78 -1.10
C TYR A 96 -2.44 28.80 -0.63
N ASN A 97 -3.70 29.11 -0.94
CA ASN A 97 -4.84 28.26 -0.58
C ASN A 97 -5.12 27.27 -1.69
N ILE A 98 -5.50 26.07 -1.30
CA ILE A 98 -5.67 24.92 -2.19
C ILE A 98 -7.05 24.34 -1.99
N GLU A 99 -7.77 24.17 -3.08
CA GLU A 99 -9.03 23.46 -3.11
C GLU A 99 -8.79 22.11 -3.79
N LEU A 100 -9.20 21.02 -3.13
CA LEU A 100 -9.12 19.69 -3.70
C LEU A 100 -10.51 19.26 -4.14
N ASP A 101 -10.57 18.74 -5.33
CA ASP A 101 -11.76 18.08 -5.84
C ASP A 101 -11.83 16.68 -5.24
N ILE A 102 -13.03 16.30 -4.77
CA ILE A 102 -13.27 14.91 -4.42
C ILE A 102 -12.90 14.11 -5.68
N SER A 103 -11.89 13.27 -5.54
CA SER A 103 -11.73 12.22 -6.52
C SER A 103 -13.07 11.53 -6.53
N ALA A 104 -13.92 11.89 -7.53
CA ALA A 104 -15.03 11.02 -7.87
C ALA A 104 -14.37 9.67 -7.85
N ILE A 105 -14.73 8.79 -6.88
CA ILE A 105 -14.18 7.44 -6.82
C ILE A 105 -14.32 7.01 -8.26
N GLN A 106 -13.28 7.23 -9.04
CA GLN A 106 -13.15 6.45 -10.24
C GLN A 106 -13.19 5.09 -9.60
N LEU A 107 -14.34 4.43 -9.70
CA LEU A 107 -14.42 2.99 -9.57
C LEU A 107 -13.19 2.58 -10.33
N GLN A 108 -12.08 2.39 -9.57
CA GLN A 108 -10.75 2.23 -10.17
C GLN A 108 -11.04 1.19 -11.20
N GLU A 109 -10.96 1.60 -12.48
CA GLU A 109 -11.27 0.71 -13.57
C GLU A 109 -10.31 -0.44 -13.36
N TYR A 110 -10.77 -1.40 -12.54
CA TYR A 110 -9.93 -2.49 -12.05
C TYR A 110 -9.53 -3.25 -13.28
N VAL A 111 -8.33 -2.95 -13.70
CA VAL A 111 -7.71 -3.64 -14.79
C VAL A 111 -7.28 -4.98 -14.22
N VAL A 112 -7.98 -6.02 -14.64
CA VAL A 112 -7.72 -7.39 -14.23
C VAL A 112 -6.84 -8.09 -15.27
N THR A 113 -5.98 -8.97 -14.82
CA THR A 113 -5.16 -9.79 -15.68
C THR A 113 -5.81 -11.15 -15.99
N ALA A 114 -7.14 -11.21 -15.85
CA ALA A 114 -7.94 -12.43 -16.01
C ALA A 114 -7.85 -13.11 -17.37
N SER A 115 -7.32 -12.43 -18.39
CA SER A 115 -7.16 -12.94 -19.75
C SER A 115 -5.68 -13.06 -20.13
N ARG A 116 -5.01 -14.18 -19.78
CA ARG A 116 -3.64 -14.51 -20.23
C ARG A 116 -2.62 -13.38 -20.12
N GLY A 117 -2.66 -12.61 -19.00
CA GLY A 117 -1.73 -11.51 -18.78
C GLY A 117 -2.07 -10.23 -19.58
N ARG A 118 -3.21 -10.16 -20.24
CA ARG A 118 -3.74 -8.91 -20.79
C ARG A 118 -4.49 -8.17 -19.70
N ARG A 119 -4.26 -6.88 -19.64
CA ARG A 119 -5.03 -5.99 -18.79
C ARG A 119 -6.36 -5.69 -19.48
N GLU A 120 -7.45 -6.06 -18.84
CA GLU A 120 -8.82 -5.81 -19.32
C GLU A 120 -9.63 -5.13 -18.23
N LYS A 121 -10.64 -4.36 -18.63
CA LYS A 121 -11.60 -3.82 -17.68
C LYS A 121 -12.39 -4.96 -17.06
N ILE A 122 -12.68 -4.88 -15.76
CA ILE A 122 -13.47 -5.91 -15.07
C ILE A 122 -14.84 -6.11 -15.71
N THR A 123 -15.40 -5.05 -16.27
CA THR A 123 -16.68 -5.05 -16.98
C THR A 123 -16.64 -5.84 -18.29
N ASP A 124 -15.49 -5.96 -18.91
CA ASP A 124 -15.30 -6.60 -20.21
C ASP A 124 -14.84 -8.07 -20.07
N ALA A 125 -14.51 -8.47 -18.83
CA ALA A 125 -14.04 -9.80 -18.55
C ALA A 125 -15.18 -10.84 -18.67
N PRO A 126 -14.95 -11.97 -19.36
CA PRO A 126 -15.98 -13.00 -19.59
C PRO A 126 -16.29 -13.87 -18.36
N ALA A 127 -15.80 -13.50 -17.18
CA ALA A 127 -15.92 -14.26 -15.94
C ALA A 127 -16.35 -13.37 -14.77
N ALA A 128 -16.94 -13.95 -13.73
CA ALA A 128 -17.23 -13.26 -12.49
C ALA A 128 -15.92 -13.02 -11.72
N ILE A 129 -15.42 -11.80 -11.75
CA ILE A 129 -14.18 -11.40 -11.10
C ILE A 129 -14.50 -10.51 -9.91
N SER A 130 -13.89 -10.83 -8.78
CA SER A 130 -13.87 -9.98 -7.58
C SER A 130 -12.45 -9.49 -7.37
N VAL A 131 -12.29 -8.19 -7.10
CA VAL A 131 -10.99 -7.57 -6.81
C VAL A 131 -10.95 -7.08 -5.38
N ILE A 132 -9.88 -7.45 -4.68
CA ILE A 132 -9.52 -6.89 -3.38
C ILE A 132 -8.43 -5.86 -3.66
N SER A 133 -8.76 -4.59 -3.50
CA SER A 133 -7.86 -3.48 -3.79
C SER A 133 -6.76 -3.31 -2.75
N GLU A 134 -5.68 -2.64 -3.12
CA GLU A 134 -4.61 -2.25 -2.20
C GLU A 134 -5.17 -1.50 -0.98
N LEU A 135 -6.09 -0.56 -1.20
CA LEU A 135 -6.70 0.21 -0.12
C LEU A 135 -7.39 -0.71 0.90
N LYS A 136 -8.17 -1.70 0.43
CA LYS A 136 -8.83 -2.67 1.30
C LYS A 136 -7.82 -3.56 2.04
N ILE A 137 -6.73 -3.94 1.38
CA ILE A 137 -5.65 -4.73 1.98
C ILE A 137 -4.95 -3.93 3.09
N ARG A 138 -4.65 -2.66 2.84
CA ARG A 138 -3.95 -1.79 3.80
C ARG A 138 -4.82 -1.33 4.96
N SER A 139 -6.12 -1.14 4.74
CA SER A 139 -7.06 -0.71 5.78
C SER A 139 -7.47 -1.83 6.73
N ALA A 140 -7.25 -3.08 6.37
CA ALA A 140 -7.63 -4.22 7.17
C ALA A 140 -6.50 -4.65 8.12
N SER A 141 -6.81 -4.78 9.39
CA SER A 141 -5.89 -5.33 10.42
C SER A 141 -5.88 -6.86 10.38
N ASN A 142 -5.72 -7.44 9.18
CA ASN A 142 -5.81 -8.88 9.01
C ASN A 142 -4.49 -9.55 9.38
N PRO A 143 -4.50 -10.57 10.23
CA PRO A 143 -3.30 -11.28 10.63
C PRO A 143 -2.69 -12.09 9.48
N ASN A 144 -3.51 -12.61 8.59
CA ASN A 144 -3.09 -13.46 7.49
C ASN A 144 -3.78 -13.10 6.16
N LEU A 145 -3.23 -13.64 5.07
CA LEU A 145 -3.75 -13.43 3.72
C LEU A 145 -5.18 -13.98 3.53
N GLY A 146 -5.53 -15.06 4.23
CA GLY A 146 -6.84 -15.71 4.11
C GLY A 146 -8.01 -14.85 4.54
N ASP A 147 -7.79 -13.96 5.49
CA ASP A 147 -8.86 -13.10 6.01
C ASP A 147 -9.46 -12.17 4.96
N TYR A 148 -8.68 -11.80 3.93
CA TYR A 148 -9.20 -10.99 2.83
C TYR A 148 -10.29 -11.71 2.01
N PHE A 149 -10.33 -13.03 2.04
CA PHE A 149 -11.28 -13.83 1.26
C PHE A 149 -12.61 -14.06 1.96
N LYS A 150 -12.70 -13.83 3.28
CA LYS A 150 -13.93 -14.06 4.08
C LYS A 150 -15.17 -13.35 3.54
N ASN A 151 -14.98 -12.20 2.91
CA ASN A 151 -16.05 -11.35 2.39
C ASN A 151 -16.30 -11.51 0.88
N ILE A 152 -15.66 -12.48 0.23
CA ILE A 152 -15.85 -12.71 -1.20
C ILE A 152 -16.99 -13.70 -1.41
N LYS A 153 -18.01 -13.27 -2.12
CA LYS A 153 -19.16 -14.09 -2.43
C LYS A 153 -18.76 -15.32 -3.26
N GLY A 154 -19.10 -16.52 -2.80
CA GLY A 154 -18.79 -17.77 -3.48
C GLY A 154 -17.40 -18.33 -3.18
N VAL A 155 -16.70 -17.76 -2.23
CA VAL A 155 -15.47 -18.30 -1.65
C VAL A 155 -15.76 -18.82 -0.26
N ASP A 156 -15.32 -20.04 0.01
CA ASP A 156 -15.43 -20.71 1.31
C ASP A 156 -14.07 -20.58 2.02
N PHE A 157 -14.09 -20.05 3.23
CA PHE A 157 -12.94 -19.90 4.09
C PHE A 157 -13.10 -20.77 5.34
N THR A 158 -12.09 -21.55 5.66
CA THR A 158 -12.02 -22.34 6.89
C THR A 158 -10.68 -22.08 7.57
N SER A 159 -10.70 -21.91 8.88
CA SER A 159 -9.48 -21.76 9.69
C SER A 159 -9.48 -22.82 10.76
N SER A 160 -8.38 -23.55 10.87
CA SER A 160 -8.12 -24.53 11.94
C SER A 160 -7.12 -24.00 12.98
N GLY A 161 -6.64 -22.79 12.80
CA GLY A 161 -5.69 -22.10 13.68
C GLY A 161 -5.49 -20.66 13.28
N LEU A 162 -4.61 -19.93 13.98
CA LEU A 162 -4.32 -18.53 13.71
C LEU A 162 -3.67 -18.33 12.34
N ASP A 163 -2.82 -19.25 11.90
CA ASP A 163 -2.13 -19.20 10.62
C ASP A 163 -2.36 -20.46 9.77
N SER A 164 -3.32 -21.30 10.17
CA SER A 164 -3.72 -22.50 9.43
C SER A 164 -5.11 -22.29 8.87
N TYR A 165 -5.21 -22.08 7.56
CA TYR A 165 -6.46 -21.80 6.89
C TYR A 165 -6.50 -22.36 5.47
N ASN A 166 -7.71 -22.51 4.98
CA ASN A 166 -8.01 -23.06 3.68
C ASN A 166 -9.01 -22.19 2.94
N ILE A 167 -8.79 -22.03 1.65
CA ILE A 167 -9.66 -21.25 0.78
C ILE A 167 -10.11 -22.17 -0.33
N SER A 168 -11.40 -22.25 -0.56
CA SER A 168 -11.98 -22.99 -1.67
C SER A 168 -13.14 -22.19 -2.30
N ALA A 169 -13.63 -22.66 -3.41
CA ALA A 169 -14.77 -22.04 -4.09
C ALA A 169 -15.73 -23.12 -4.57
N ARG A 170 -17.03 -22.82 -4.56
CA ARG A 170 -18.09 -23.68 -5.07
C ARG A 170 -18.20 -25.04 -4.36
N GLY A 171 -18.01 -25.07 -3.05
CA GLY A 171 -17.97 -26.29 -2.26
C GLY A 171 -16.66 -27.05 -2.41
N PHE A 172 -16.58 -28.23 -1.81
CA PHE A 172 -15.37 -29.04 -1.72
C PHE A 172 -14.25 -28.41 -0.89
N ASN A 173 -14.63 -27.78 0.22
CA ASN A 173 -13.68 -27.24 1.15
C ASN A 173 -12.96 -28.38 1.89
N SER A 174 -11.70 -28.57 1.56
CA SER A 174 -10.82 -29.57 2.15
C SER A 174 -9.42 -29.05 2.18
N SER A 175 -8.68 -29.38 3.21
CA SER A 175 -7.25 -28.98 3.37
C SER A 175 -6.36 -29.40 2.23
N PHE A 176 -6.79 -30.43 1.47
CA PHE A 176 -6.07 -30.94 0.31
C PHE A 176 -6.77 -30.60 -1.02
N SER A 177 -7.63 -29.57 -1.04
CA SER A 177 -8.29 -29.15 -2.27
C SER A 177 -7.33 -28.35 -3.15
N SER A 178 -7.14 -28.81 -4.39
CA SER A 178 -6.35 -28.11 -5.41
C SER A 178 -7.21 -27.55 -6.56
N ARG A 179 -8.53 -27.42 -6.34
CA ARG A 179 -9.49 -27.01 -7.39
C ARG A 179 -9.54 -25.50 -7.62
N LEU A 180 -9.07 -24.72 -6.65
CA LEU A 180 -8.89 -23.28 -6.75
C LEU A 180 -7.40 -23.01 -7.00
N LEU A 181 -7.07 -22.63 -8.23
CA LEU A 181 -5.68 -22.32 -8.59
C LEU A 181 -5.25 -21.01 -7.96
N THR A 182 -4.16 -21.01 -7.22
CA THR A 182 -3.58 -19.78 -6.69
C THR A 182 -2.27 -19.44 -7.41
N LEU A 183 -2.18 -18.19 -7.85
CA LEU A 183 -1.04 -17.63 -8.53
C LEU A 183 -0.48 -16.44 -7.73
N THR A 184 0.82 -16.27 -7.77
CA THR A 184 1.51 -15.06 -7.32
C THR A 184 2.34 -14.53 -8.48
N ASP A 185 1.99 -13.35 -8.98
CA ASP A 185 2.59 -12.74 -10.17
C ASP A 185 2.63 -13.71 -11.36
N GLY A 186 1.54 -14.47 -11.56
CA GLY A 186 1.40 -15.46 -12.62
C GLY A 186 2.12 -16.80 -12.39
N ARG A 187 2.78 -16.99 -11.24
CA ARG A 187 3.42 -18.26 -10.86
C ARG A 187 2.53 -19.05 -9.94
N MET A 188 2.45 -20.35 -10.14
CA MET A 188 1.69 -21.24 -9.27
C MET A 188 2.25 -21.21 -7.84
N ALA A 189 1.39 -20.93 -6.86
CA ALA A 189 1.73 -20.86 -5.44
C ALA A 189 1.40 -22.16 -4.70
N ASN A 190 1.30 -23.28 -5.40
CA ASN A 190 1.04 -24.59 -4.79
C ASN A 190 2.34 -25.32 -4.43
N VAL A 191 2.23 -26.20 -3.43
CA VAL A 191 3.28 -27.16 -3.08
C VAL A 191 3.08 -28.42 -3.98
N PRO A 192 3.91 -28.62 -5.01
CA PRO A 192 3.61 -29.62 -6.05
C PRO A 192 3.53 -31.06 -5.51
N SER A 193 4.36 -31.40 -4.53
CA SER A 193 4.41 -32.73 -3.92
C SER A 193 3.15 -33.08 -3.11
N LEU A 194 2.51 -32.08 -2.51
CA LEU A 194 1.35 -32.25 -1.65
C LEU A 194 0.03 -31.88 -2.34
N ARG A 195 0.10 -31.29 -3.52
CA ARG A 195 -1.06 -30.80 -4.30
C ARG A 195 -1.98 -29.87 -3.49
N LEU A 196 -1.41 -29.13 -2.54
CA LEU A 196 -2.12 -28.16 -1.72
C LEU A 196 -1.53 -26.76 -1.89
N ILE A 197 -2.29 -25.77 -1.48
CA ILE A 197 -1.83 -24.40 -1.42
C ILE A 197 -1.64 -24.06 0.06
N ALA A 198 -0.39 -23.89 0.44
CA ALA A 198 -0.04 -23.47 1.79
C ALA A 198 0.05 -21.92 1.81
N TYR A 199 -1.08 -21.28 2.04
CA TYR A 199 -1.17 -19.82 2.02
C TYR A 199 -0.26 -19.14 3.04
N ASN A 200 -0.03 -19.81 4.17
CA ASN A 200 0.83 -19.33 5.25
C ASN A 200 2.33 -19.31 4.91
N VAL A 201 2.76 -20.09 3.93
CA VAL A 201 4.16 -20.09 3.48
C VAL A 201 4.39 -19.24 2.22
N ILE A 202 3.37 -18.59 1.69
CA ILE A 202 3.55 -17.64 0.59
C ILE A 202 4.28 -16.40 1.16
N PRO A 203 5.50 -16.08 0.72
CA PRO A 203 6.33 -15.05 1.33
C PRO A 203 5.88 -13.64 0.87
N LEU A 204 4.70 -13.25 1.30
CA LEU A 204 4.10 -11.95 0.97
C LEU A 204 3.85 -11.13 2.24
N THR A 205 4.14 -9.84 2.14
CA THR A 205 3.67 -8.84 3.12
C THR A 205 2.42 -8.16 2.56
N SER A 206 1.52 -7.71 3.43
CA SER A 206 0.37 -6.90 3.02
C SER A 206 0.79 -5.63 2.25
N ASP A 207 1.94 -5.06 2.62
CA ASP A 207 2.51 -3.88 1.96
C ASP A 207 3.05 -4.15 0.56
N ASP A 208 3.38 -5.41 0.24
CA ASP A 208 3.87 -5.80 -1.08
C ASP A 208 2.75 -6.16 -2.07
N VAL A 209 1.55 -6.43 -1.57
CA VAL A 209 0.40 -6.77 -2.43
C VAL A 209 -0.21 -5.51 -3.01
N SER A 210 -0.37 -5.48 -4.32
CA SER A 210 -1.05 -4.42 -5.07
C SER A 210 -2.55 -4.68 -5.16
N GLN A 211 -2.93 -5.89 -5.54
CA GLN A 211 -4.32 -6.35 -5.59
C GLN A 211 -4.42 -7.87 -5.58
N ILE A 212 -5.58 -8.39 -5.21
CA ILE A 212 -5.89 -9.81 -5.32
C ILE A 212 -7.12 -9.95 -6.21
N GLU A 213 -6.99 -10.70 -7.28
CA GLU A 213 -8.07 -11.01 -8.21
C GLU A 213 -8.61 -12.40 -7.92
N VAL A 214 -9.91 -12.54 -7.79
CA VAL A 214 -10.59 -13.82 -7.60
C VAL A 214 -11.54 -14.04 -8.75
N VAL A 215 -11.21 -14.99 -9.61
CA VAL A 215 -12.02 -15.40 -10.75
C VAL A 215 -12.76 -16.66 -10.36
N LEU A 216 -14.09 -16.59 -10.30
CA LEU A 216 -14.94 -17.72 -9.94
C LEU A 216 -15.50 -18.40 -11.19
N GLY A 217 -15.27 -19.69 -11.28
CA GLY A 217 -15.77 -20.49 -12.38
C GLY A 217 -14.69 -21.30 -13.07
N PRO A 218 -15.05 -22.18 -14.00
CA PRO A 218 -14.11 -23.03 -14.73
C PRO A 218 -13.23 -22.17 -15.64
N SER A 219 -11.98 -22.01 -15.26
CA SER A 219 -11.01 -21.16 -15.92
C SER A 219 -9.80 -21.94 -16.46
N SER A 220 -9.91 -23.28 -16.53
CA SER A 220 -8.82 -24.15 -16.95
C SER A 220 -8.35 -23.90 -18.39
N ALA A 221 -9.23 -23.41 -19.25
CA ALA A 221 -8.87 -23.04 -20.63
C ALA A 221 -7.89 -21.86 -20.70
N LEU A 222 -7.95 -20.96 -19.72
CA LEU A 222 -7.11 -19.75 -19.65
C LEU A 222 -5.86 -19.96 -18.79
N TYR A 223 -6.01 -20.65 -17.66
CA TYR A 223 -4.99 -20.77 -16.62
C TYR A 223 -4.36 -22.16 -16.50
N GLY A 224 -4.92 -23.14 -17.22
CA GLY A 224 -4.41 -24.52 -17.20
C GLY A 224 -5.03 -25.40 -16.11
N PRO A 225 -4.39 -26.53 -15.79
CA PRO A 225 -4.92 -27.48 -14.83
C PRO A 225 -5.08 -26.88 -13.43
N ASN A 226 -6.00 -27.43 -12.64
CA ASN A 226 -6.37 -27.00 -11.29
C ASN A 226 -7.23 -25.71 -11.18
N ALA A 227 -7.54 -25.04 -12.29
CA ALA A 227 -8.46 -23.89 -12.28
C ALA A 227 -9.92 -24.33 -12.50
N HIS A 228 -10.37 -25.40 -11.78
CA HIS A 228 -11.72 -25.98 -11.96
C HIS A 228 -12.81 -25.14 -11.27
N ALA A 229 -12.55 -24.70 -10.04
CA ALA A 229 -13.49 -23.89 -9.27
C ALA A 229 -13.25 -22.39 -9.48
N GLY A 230 -12.05 -22.01 -9.84
CA GLY A 230 -11.65 -20.63 -10.05
C GLY A 230 -10.14 -20.43 -9.96
N VAL A 231 -9.76 -19.17 -9.96
CA VAL A 231 -8.37 -18.72 -9.83
C VAL A 231 -8.29 -17.59 -8.82
N VAL A 232 -7.30 -17.65 -7.95
CA VAL A 232 -6.84 -16.53 -7.12
C VAL A 232 -5.52 -16.05 -7.72
N ASN A 233 -5.44 -14.79 -8.11
CA ASN A 233 -4.21 -14.19 -8.63
C ASN A 233 -3.78 -13.05 -7.71
N ILE A 234 -2.69 -13.23 -7.00
CA ILE A 234 -2.10 -12.26 -6.11
C ILE A 234 -1.07 -11.47 -6.90
N ILE A 235 -1.30 -10.18 -7.05
CA ILE A 235 -0.43 -9.28 -7.81
C ILE A 235 0.35 -8.43 -6.84
N THR A 236 1.67 -8.48 -6.93
CA THR A 236 2.56 -7.71 -6.08
C THR A 236 2.99 -6.40 -6.73
N LYS A 237 3.40 -5.44 -5.92
CA LYS A 237 3.90 -4.14 -6.39
C LYS A 237 5.21 -4.32 -7.16
N ARG A 238 5.34 -3.59 -8.25
CA ARG A 238 6.61 -3.53 -8.97
C ARG A 238 7.65 -2.76 -8.15
N PRO A 239 8.90 -3.26 -8.09
CA PRO A 239 9.95 -2.57 -7.33
C PRO A 239 10.15 -1.11 -7.74
N SER A 240 10.11 -0.83 -9.05
CA SER A 240 10.29 0.52 -9.61
C SER A 240 9.17 1.51 -9.26
N GLU A 241 7.97 1.00 -8.97
CA GLU A 241 6.78 1.80 -8.65
C GLU A 241 6.56 1.97 -7.14
N SER A 242 7.38 1.29 -6.31
CA SER A 242 7.19 1.22 -4.87
C SER A 242 8.52 1.26 -4.11
N LEU A 243 9.39 2.20 -4.50
CA LEU A 243 10.70 2.41 -3.89
C LEU A 243 10.58 2.79 -2.42
N GLY A 244 11.56 2.38 -1.63
CA GLY A 244 11.66 2.72 -0.20
C GLY A 244 11.57 1.50 0.72
N THR A 245 11.56 1.79 2.01
CA THR A 245 11.51 0.78 3.08
C THR A 245 10.23 0.94 3.88
N THR A 246 9.52 -0.17 4.08
CA THR A 246 8.37 -0.25 4.97
C THR A 246 8.67 -1.23 6.09
N ILE A 247 8.41 -0.83 7.32
CA ILE A 247 8.55 -1.67 8.51
C ILE A 247 7.19 -1.70 9.18
N GLY A 248 6.68 -2.89 9.46
CA GLY A 248 5.43 -3.12 10.15
C GLY A 248 5.63 -4.03 11.35
N TYR A 249 4.92 -3.72 12.44
CA TYR A 249 4.84 -4.58 13.60
C TYR A 249 3.40 -4.65 14.07
N THR A 250 2.90 -5.87 14.27
CA THR A 250 1.55 -6.12 14.76
C THR A 250 1.62 -7.04 15.96
N THR A 251 0.90 -6.71 17.01
CA THR A 251 0.75 -7.53 18.19
C THR A 251 -0.73 -7.75 18.51
N GLY A 252 -1.06 -8.82 19.20
CA GLY A 252 -2.43 -9.15 19.53
C GLY A 252 -2.51 -10.20 20.64
N ASP A 253 -3.71 -10.69 20.85
CA ASP A 253 -3.97 -11.76 21.81
C ASP A 253 -3.20 -13.04 21.45
N ARG A 254 -3.09 -13.99 22.39
CA ARG A 254 -2.39 -15.27 22.25
C ARG A 254 -0.92 -15.12 21.90
N SER A 255 -0.25 -14.11 22.46
CA SER A 255 1.15 -13.80 22.16
C SER A 255 1.41 -13.60 20.67
N PHE A 256 0.38 -13.13 19.92
CA PHE A 256 0.53 -12.84 18.51
C PHE A 256 1.54 -11.72 18.31
N ASN A 257 2.58 -12.00 17.53
CA ASN A 257 3.59 -11.05 17.14
C ASN A 257 3.94 -11.27 15.67
N LYS A 258 3.81 -10.24 14.86
CA LYS A 258 4.18 -10.25 13.45
C LYS A 258 5.05 -9.05 13.13
N ALA A 259 6.29 -9.29 12.78
CA ALA A 259 7.22 -8.29 12.29
C ALA A 259 7.39 -8.46 10.77
N GLN A 260 7.31 -7.38 10.03
CA GLN A 260 7.51 -7.39 8.60
C GLN A 260 8.40 -6.23 8.16
N VAL A 261 9.26 -6.50 7.20
CA VAL A 261 10.12 -5.50 6.57
C VAL A 261 10.07 -5.71 5.07
N ARG A 262 9.87 -4.65 4.36
CA ARG A 262 9.93 -4.61 2.90
C ARG A 262 10.87 -3.49 2.48
N HIS A 263 11.76 -3.78 1.55
CA HIS A 263 12.62 -2.78 0.91
C HIS A 263 12.58 -2.96 -0.59
N ALA A 264 12.40 -1.87 -1.32
CA ALA A 264 12.52 -1.84 -2.77
C ALA A 264 13.47 -0.72 -3.18
N GLY A 265 14.38 -1.05 -4.09
CA GLY A 265 15.40 -0.14 -4.58
C GLY A 265 15.59 -0.27 -6.08
N GLN A 266 16.18 0.76 -6.67
CA GLN A 266 16.53 0.80 -8.08
C GLN A 266 18.05 0.90 -8.20
N ILE A 267 18.65 -0.02 -8.96
CA ILE A 267 20.09 -0.07 -9.20
C ILE A 267 20.41 0.74 -10.47
N THR A 268 19.59 0.60 -11.50
CA THR A 268 19.68 1.34 -12.76
C THR A 268 18.29 1.66 -13.26
N ASN A 269 18.15 2.52 -14.26
CA ASN A 269 16.86 2.84 -14.88
C ASN A 269 16.10 1.61 -15.46
N LYS A 270 16.80 0.47 -15.58
CA LYS A 270 16.23 -0.79 -16.11
C LYS A 270 16.22 -1.94 -15.10
N LEU A 271 16.88 -1.76 -13.96
CA LEU A 271 17.03 -2.80 -12.96
C LEU A 271 16.60 -2.28 -11.58
N SER A 272 15.58 -2.88 -11.05
CA SER A 272 15.08 -2.65 -9.69
C SER A 272 14.92 -3.98 -8.96
N TYR A 273 14.95 -3.93 -7.64
CA TYR A 273 14.82 -5.10 -6.78
C TYR A 273 13.87 -4.81 -5.62
N LYS A 274 13.34 -5.87 -5.05
CA LYS A 274 12.62 -5.82 -3.78
C LYS A 274 13.00 -7.01 -2.91
N MET A 275 12.97 -6.80 -1.61
CA MET A 275 13.20 -7.82 -0.59
C MET A 275 12.11 -7.67 0.46
N SER A 276 11.53 -8.78 0.87
CA SER A 276 10.52 -8.81 1.93
C SER A 276 10.90 -9.87 2.95
N PHE A 277 10.70 -9.54 4.21
CA PHE A 277 10.92 -10.44 5.33
C PHE A 277 9.71 -10.38 6.25
N VAL A 278 9.24 -11.54 6.68
CA VAL A 278 8.14 -11.68 7.64
C VAL A 278 8.59 -12.66 8.71
N ASN A 279 8.41 -12.26 9.95
CA ASN A 279 8.51 -13.17 11.10
C ASN A 279 7.17 -13.15 11.83
N PHE A 280 6.66 -14.33 12.12
CA PHE A 280 5.38 -14.52 12.78
C PHE A 280 5.54 -15.50 13.93
N SER A 281 4.94 -15.18 15.06
CA SER A 281 4.81 -16.08 16.20
C SER A 281 3.48 -15.86 16.92
N ALA A 282 2.84 -16.93 17.35
CA ALA A 282 1.61 -16.88 18.13
C ALA A 282 1.40 -18.21 18.86
N ASN A 283 0.59 -18.20 19.90
CA ASN A 283 0.10 -19.41 20.56
C ASN A 283 -1.27 -19.76 19.99
N ASP A 284 -1.37 -20.92 19.36
CA ASP A 284 -2.65 -21.41 18.84
C ASP A 284 -3.54 -21.95 19.96
N TRP A 285 -4.79 -22.33 19.62
CA TRP A 285 -5.69 -23.01 20.57
C TRP A 285 -5.17 -24.39 20.88
N GLU A 286 -5.10 -24.71 22.16
CA GLU A 286 -4.85 -26.09 22.61
C GLU A 286 -6.15 -26.88 22.42
N TYR A 287 -6.13 -27.85 21.54
CA TYR A 287 -7.19 -28.81 21.36
C TYR A 287 -6.63 -30.20 21.65
N ILE A 288 -7.15 -30.84 22.68
CA ILE A 288 -6.83 -32.23 23.02
C ILE A 288 -8.06 -33.06 22.69
N GLU A 289 -7.91 -33.99 21.78
CA GLU A 289 -8.98 -34.92 21.41
C GLU A 289 -9.43 -35.78 22.61
N ASP A 290 -10.70 -36.11 22.70
CA ASP A 290 -11.22 -36.84 23.86
C ASP A 290 -10.59 -38.22 24.05
N ASP A 291 -10.14 -38.84 22.98
CA ASP A 291 -9.41 -40.10 23.04
C ASP A 291 -7.96 -39.94 23.52
N GLU A 292 -7.32 -38.82 23.22
CA GLU A 292 -5.99 -38.48 23.77
C GLU A 292 -6.10 -38.14 25.27
N LYS A 293 -7.17 -37.47 25.70
CA LYS A 293 -7.44 -37.23 27.12
C LYS A 293 -7.59 -38.56 27.89
N LYS A 294 -8.29 -39.51 27.32
CA LYS A 294 -8.46 -40.86 27.91
C LYS A 294 -7.11 -41.62 27.97
N ALA A 295 -6.28 -41.51 26.94
CA ALA A 295 -4.97 -42.14 26.90
C ALA A 295 -3.98 -41.54 27.91
N HIS A 296 -4.07 -40.24 28.16
CA HIS A 296 -3.17 -39.53 29.10
C HIS A 296 -3.55 -39.69 30.55
N PHE A 297 -4.84 -40.01 30.84
CA PHE A 297 -5.38 -40.18 32.20
C PHE A 297 -5.82 -41.63 32.50
N ALA A 298 -5.45 -42.57 31.64
CA ALA A 298 -5.66 -43.99 31.96
C ALA A 298 -4.61 -44.41 33.02
N PRO A 299 -5.05 -45.01 34.17
CA PRO A 299 -4.16 -45.40 35.26
C PRO A 299 -3.20 -46.52 34.86
#